data_4d850a80d07480e31bc1479e00c826d8
#
_entry.id   4d850a80d07480e31bc1479e00c826d8
#
_cell.length_a   1.000
_cell.length_b   1.000
_cell.length_c   1.000
_cell.angle_alpha   90.00
_cell.angle_beta   90.00
_cell.angle_gamma   90.00
#
_symmetry.space_group_name_H-M   'P 1'
#
loop_
_entity.id
_entity.type
_entity.pdbx_description
1 polymer ?
#
loop_
_entity_poly.entity_id
_entity_poly.type
_entity_poly.pdbx_seq_one_letter_code
_entity_poly.pdbx_strand_id
1 'polypeptide(L)'
;AMASTVIFGMRPCDVSALEYLDDFYLGEYRDINYSMRREAVTIVGMNCRTPGKSCFCAATGTGPFARSGFDLMLTLDGDLCWVECATDKGESLVGQAMVFFRPVTEAALRARLGELEKDCRDSFQKLPDLSQIRTALLQGFDHPVWEEITPTCIRCTGCTAVCPTCTCFQFNEERLDAQSGRRVRVKDSCQTAGFTRNAGWHNPRSKAAAVRHRIMDKLVYIQDRFGKKGCVGCGRCIDVCPAGIDIRQIADTVVKDCPPEGQRKPMPVSIPERASTRIDPQLFTPYPARIVAIHDETPDIRRYVVRYMDERLAETFRLTGQFFMVTVFGVGEVALSIPFGDQHDGQFEFCVKK
;
A
#
# COMPACT_ATOMS: atom_id res chain seq x y z
N ALA A 1 13.52 17.02 17.20
CA ALA A 1 13.23 17.45 15.83
C ALA A 1 13.87 16.44 14.86
N MET A 2 13.18 16.09 13.79
CA MET A 2 13.75 15.27 12.69
C MET A 2 14.79 16.13 11.96
N ALA A 3 15.91 15.51 11.55
CA ALA A 3 16.88 16.20 10.71
C ALA A 3 16.27 16.51 9.33
N SER A 4 16.47 17.73 8.83
CA SER A 4 16.11 18.09 7.46
C SER A 4 16.87 17.20 6.49
N THR A 5 16.17 16.62 5.52
CA THR A 5 16.72 15.66 4.57
C THR A 5 16.34 16.06 3.15
N VAL A 6 17.30 16.07 2.24
CA VAL A 6 17.06 16.26 0.80
C VAL A 6 17.16 14.92 0.09
N ILE A 7 16.10 14.53 -0.63
CA ILE A 7 16.13 13.38 -1.53
C ILE A 7 16.39 13.91 -2.94
N PHE A 8 17.55 13.56 -3.50
CA PHE A 8 18.00 14.04 -4.79
C PHE A 8 17.85 12.99 -5.89
N GLY A 9 17.39 13.40 -7.06
CA GLY A 9 17.30 12.56 -8.26
C GLY A 9 16.07 11.63 -8.27
N MET A 10 15.01 11.96 -7.51
CA MET A 10 13.78 11.18 -7.52
C MET A 10 13.13 11.19 -8.90
N ARG A 11 12.84 10.01 -9.44
CA ARG A 11 12.20 9.89 -10.75
C ARG A 11 10.72 10.26 -10.72
N PRO A 12 10.11 10.73 -11.82
CA PRO A 12 8.68 11.09 -11.86
C PRO A 12 7.73 9.99 -11.37
N CYS A 13 8.00 8.73 -11.71
CA CYS A 13 7.22 7.60 -11.21
C CYS A 13 7.34 7.41 -9.69
N ASP A 14 8.49 7.76 -9.07
CA ASP A 14 8.66 7.73 -7.62
C ASP A 14 8.00 8.93 -6.94
N VAL A 15 8.03 10.10 -7.59
CA VAL A 15 7.27 11.29 -7.14
C VAL A 15 5.78 10.99 -7.12
N SER A 16 5.23 10.41 -8.21
CA SER A 16 3.82 9.99 -8.25
C SER A 16 3.49 8.90 -7.22
N ALA A 17 4.44 7.99 -6.94
CA ALA A 17 4.26 7.02 -5.86
C ALA A 17 4.23 7.68 -4.48
N LEU A 18 5.03 8.72 -4.27
CA LEU A 18 5.03 9.48 -3.01
C LEU A 18 3.71 10.21 -2.80
N GLU A 19 3.11 10.81 -3.85
CA GLU A 19 1.78 11.41 -3.78
C GLU A 19 0.70 10.38 -3.37
N TYR A 20 0.78 9.15 -3.88
CA TYR A 20 -0.10 8.07 -3.42
C TYR A 20 0.15 7.70 -1.96
N LEU A 21 1.43 7.64 -1.52
CA LEU A 21 1.76 7.37 -0.12
C LEU A 21 1.29 8.49 0.81
N ASP A 22 1.32 9.74 0.34
CA ASP A 22 0.75 10.88 1.07
C ASP A 22 -0.76 10.68 1.29
N ASP A 23 -1.52 10.30 0.25
CA ASP A 23 -2.95 10.00 0.39
C ASP A 23 -3.20 8.82 1.33
N PHE A 24 -2.35 7.80 1.28
CA PHE A 24 -2.50 6.60 2.10
C PHE A 24 -2.19 6.87 3.59
N TYR A 25 -1.12 7.60 3.88
CA TYR A 25 -0.64 7.78 5.25
C TYR A 25 -1.07 9.10 5.91
N LEU A 26 -1.45 10.12 5.13
CA LEU A 26 -1.89 11.42 5.64
C LEU A 26 -3.40 11.63 5.51
N GLY A 27 -4.12 10.62 5.00
CA GLY A 27 -5.58 10.65 4.85
C GLY A 27 -6.33 10.58 6.19
N GLU A 28 -7.49 9.95 6.19
CA GLU A 28 -8.39 9.84 7.35
C GLU A 28 -7.68 9.32 8.62
N TYR A 29 -6.74 8.38 8.45
CA TYR A 29 -5.92 7.81 9.55
C TYR A 29 -4.48 8.27 9.39
N ARG A 30 -4.20 9.48 9.91
CA ARG A 30 -2.89 10.10 9.78
C ARG A 30 -1.82 9.32 10.55
N ASP A 31 -0.83 8.82 9.81
CA ASP A 31 0.37 8.21 10.38
C ASP A 31 1.35 9.29 10.84
N ILE A 32 1.51 9.42 12.16
CA ILE A 32 2.36 10.45 12.76
C ILE A 32 3.83 10.28 12.34
N ASN A 33 4.34 9.04 12.30
CA ASN A 33 5.73 8.77 11.95
C ASN A 33 6.02 9.11 10.47
N TYR A 34 5.07 8.80 9.58
CA TYR A 34 5.17 9.19 8.18
C TYR A 34 5.11 10.71 8.03
N SER A 35 4.14 11.36 8.66
CA SER A 35 3.93 12.82 8.62
C SER A 35 5.20 13.58 9.01
N MET A 36 5.77 13.25 10.18
CA MET A 36 7.00 13.91 10.67
C MET A 36 8.18 13.77 9.70
N ARG A 37 8.34 12.58 9.09
CA ARG A 37 9.41 12.35 8.11
C ARG A 37 9.14 13.10 6.82
N ARG A 38 7.88 13.07 6.34
CA ARG A 38 7.46 13.74 5.10
C ARG A 38 7.64 15.26 5.16
N GLU A 39 7.33 15.86 6.30
CA GLU A 39 7.50 17.29 6.54
C GLU A 39 8.99 17.71 6.54
N ALA A 40 9.87 16.84 7.04
CA ALA A 40 11.32 17.10 7.11
C ALA A 40 12.06 16.88 5.77
N VAL A 41 11.38 16.30 4.77
CA VAL A 41 12.00 15.96 3.48
C VAL A 41 11.77 17.06 2.46
N THR A 42 12.83 17.38 1.69
CA THR A 42 12.79 18.18 0.47
C THR A 42 13.04 17.28 -0.73
N ILE A 43 12.18 17.33 -1.73
CA ILE A 43 12.23 16.48 -2.93
C ILE A 43 12.83 17.24 -4.09
N VAL A 44 14.01 16.81 -4.51
CA VAL A 44 14.64 17.24 -5.77
C VAL A 44 14.48 16.11 -6.79
N GLY A 45 13.49 16.27 -7.66
CA GLY A 45 13.19 15.29 -8.71
C GLY A 45 14.10 15.48 -9.93
N MET A 46 14.11 14.45 -10.77
CA MET A 46 14.80 14.50 -12.07
C MET A 46 13.93 13.83 -13.14
N ASN A 47 13.49 14.60 -14.13
CA ASN A 47 12.73 14.11 -15.26
C ASN A 47 13.55 13.10 -16.09
N CYS A 48 12.85 12.12 -16.66
CA CYS A 48 13.49 11.08 -17.45
C CYS A 48 13.71 11.56 -18.87
N ARG A 49 14.95 11.40 -19.38
CA ARG A 49 15.31 11.63 -20.79
C ARG A 49 15.21 10.36 -21.62
N THR A 50 15.40 9.22 -20.99
CA THR A 50 15.34 7.90 -21.63
C THR A 50 14.68 6.92 -20.69
N PRO A 51 13.59 6.25 -21.12
CA PRO A 51 12.93 5.22 -20.30
C PRO A 51 13.78 3.94 -20.27
N GLY A 52 13.72 3.22 -19.17
CA GLY A 52 14.24 1.84 -19.11
C GLY A 52 13.37 0.88 -19.93
N LYS A 53 13.92 -0.29 -20.29
CA LYS A 53 13.24 -1.31 -21.13
C LYS A 53 11.88 -1.78 -20.55
N SER A 54 11.78 -1.85 -19.25
CA SER A 54 10.58 -2.29 -18.55
C SER A 54 9.65 -1.14 -18.14
N CYS A 55 10.05 0.12 -18.36
CA CYS A 55 9.23 1.28 -18.01
C CYS A 55 7.99 1.37 -18.89
N PHE A 56 6.86 1.71 -18.26
CA PHE A 56 5.59 2.01 -18.92
C PHE A 56 4.81 3.13 -18.21
N CYS A 57 5.52 4.02 -17.50
CA CYS A 57 4.92 5.12 -16.75
C CYS A 57 4.12 6.10 -17.64
N ALA A 58 4.42 6.19 -18.93
CA ALA A 58 3.63 6.94 -19.89
C ALA A 58 2.20 6.36 -20.06
N ALA A 59 2.03 5.03 -20.00
CA ALA A 59 0.72 4.38 -20.04
C ALA A 59 -0.10 4.56 -18.75
N THR A 60 0.58 4.69 -17.60
CA THR A 60 -0.08 4.95 -16.32
C THR A 60 -0.32 6.44 -16.06
N GLY A 61 0.27 7.34 -16.86
CA GLY A 61 0.17 8.78 -16.67
C GLY A 61 1.01 9.33 -15.51
N THR A 62 2.02 8.57 -15.05
CA THR A 62 2.84 8.88 -13.86
C THR A 62 4.29 9.27 -14.21
N GLY A 63 4.55 9.55 -15.47
CA GLY A 63 5.82 9.96 -16.04
C GLY A 63 5.75 9.97 -17.58
N PRO A 64 6.85 10.26 -18.26
CA PRO A 64 8.24 10.42 -17.79
C PRO A 64 8.60 11.76 -17.14
N PHE A 65 7.69 12.73 -17.14
CA PHE A 65 7.82 14.05 -16.53
C PHE A 65 6.80 14.20 -15.40
N ALA A 66 7.23 14.68 -14.24
CA ALA A 66 6.32 14.97 -13.12
C ALA A 66 5.68 16.35 -13.29
N ARG A 67 4.45 16.50 -12.75
CA ARG A 67 3.68 17.75 -12.77
C ARG A 67 3.52 18.37 -11.39
N SER A 68 3.68 17.56 -10.36
CA SER A 68 3.48 17.94 -8.95
C SER A 68 4.27 16.99 -8.03
N GLY A 69 4.21 17.20 -6.73
CA GLY A 69 4.76 16.28 -5.73
C GLY A 69 6.26 16.45 -5.44
N PHE A 70 6.89 17.50 -5.98
CA PHE A 70 8.30 17.82 -5.79
C PHE A 70 8.49 19.25 -5.28
N ASP A 71 9.64 19.55 -4.72
CA ASP A 71 10.05 20.91 -4.35
C ASP A 71 10.88 21.57 -5.46
N LEU A 72 11.77 20.79 -6.06
CA LEU A 72 12.52 21.14 -7.28
C LEU A 72 12.42 20.00 -8.29
N MET A 73 12.31 20.33 -9.57
CA MET A 73 12.40 19.36 -10.66
C MET A 73 13.51 19.77 -11.63
N LEU A 74 14.42 18.85 -11.89
CA LEU A 74 15.55 19.00 -12.79
C LEU A 74 15.26 18.28 -14.10
N THR A 75 15.61 18.92 -15.24
CA THR A 75 15.53 18.30 -16.56
C THR A 75 16.81 18.56 -17.33
N LEU A 76 17.56 17.51 -17.58
CA LEU A 76 18.82 17.59 -18.35
C LEU A 76 18.53 17.79 -19.84
N ASP A 77 19.27 18.70 -20.47
CA ASP A 77 19.16 19.05 -21.88
C ASP A 77 20.57 19.37 -22.44
N GLY A 78 21.31 18.35 -22.83
CA GLY A 78 22.73 18.46 -23.17
C GLY A 78 23.53 18.93 -21.96
N ASP A 79 24.24 20.04 -22.12
CA ASP A 79 25.06 20.68 -21.07
C ASP A 79 24.21 21.60 -20.15
N LEU A 80 22.93 21.76 -20.44
CA LEU A 80 22.02 22.59 -19.66
C LEU A 80 21.14 21.72 -18.72
N CYS A 81 20.73 22.35 -17.65
CA CYS A 81 19.71 21.78 -16.72
C CYS A 81 18.60 22.80 -16.51
N TRP A 82 17.39 22.43 -16.96
CA TRP A 82 16.18 23.21 -16.66
C TRP A 82 15.71 22.90 -15.25
N VAL A 83 15.35 23.95 -14.50
CA VAL A 83 14.97 23.84 -13.09
C VAL A 83 13.60 24.47 -12.88
N GLU A 84 12.68 23.69 -12.35
CA GLU A 84 11.35 24.14 -11.92
C GLU A 84 11.30 24.16 -10.39
N CYS A 85 10.95 25.31 -9.79
CA CYS A 85 10.68 25.44 -8.36
C CYS A 85 9.17 25.36 -8.15
N ALA A 86 8.73 24.43 -7.31
CA ALA A 86 7.31 24.22 -7.04
C ALA A 86 6.89 24.65 -5.63
N THR A 87 7.85 24.84 -4.72
CA THR A 87 7.57 25.21 -3.32
C THR A 87 8.65 26.16 -2.78
N ASP A 88 8.34 26.79 -1.64
CA ASP A 88 9.30 27.65 -0.90
C ASP A 88 10.59 26.91 -0.52
N LYS A 89 10.52 25.58 -0.27
CA LYS A 89 11.69 24.75 -0.02
C LYS A 89 12.60 24.67 -1.26
N GLY A 90 12.01 24.55 -2.43
CA GLY A 90 12.72 24.57 -3.71
C GLY A 90 13.35 25.94 -3.97
N GLU A 91 12.62 27.02 -3.79
CA GLU A 91 13.11 28.39 -3.94
C GLU A 91 14.25 28.68 -2.98
N SER A 92 14.16 28.24 -1.73
CA SER A 92 15.24 28.38 -0.75
C SER A 92 16.52 27.67 -1.17
N LEU A 93 16.43 26.48 -1.77
CA LEU A 93 17.59 25.76 -2.30
C LEU A 93 18.26 26.51 -3.46
N VAL A 94 17.48 26.98 -4.42
CA VAL A 94 17.99 27.78 -5.54
C VAL A 94 18.59 29.10 -5.06
N GLY A 95 17.94 29.76 -4.09
CA GLY A 95 18.42 31.01 -3.48
C GLY A 95 19.80 30.92 -2.86
N GLN A 96 20.17 29.75 -2.30
CA GLN A 96 21.51 29.52 -1.75
C GLN A 96 22.62 29.40 -2.81
N ALA A 97 22.25 29.20 -4.07
CA ALA A 97 23.20 28.94 -5.15
C ALA A 97 22.87 29.76 -6.43
N MET A 98 22.25 30.93 -6.28
CA MET A 98 21.79 31.79 -7.39
C MET A 98 22.86 32.05 -8.47
N VAL A 99 24.12 32.06 -8.12
CA VAL A 99 25.24 32.28 -9.06
C VAL A 99 25.28 31.22 -10.19
N PHE A 100 24.70 30.06 -9.97
CA PHE A 100 24.63 28.97 -10.95
C PHE A 100 23.36 28.97 -11.80
N PHE A 101 22.39 29.81 -11.47
CA PHE A 101 21.09 29.82 -12.14
C PHE A 101 20.91 31.11 -12.98
N ARG A 102 20.20 30.95 -14.10
CA ARG A 102 19.76 32.07 -14.93
C ARG A 102 18.25 32.04 -15.06
N PRO A 103 17.54 33.12 -14.75
CA PRO A 103 16.08 33.15 -14.88
C PRO A 103 15.68 33.00 -16.36
N VAL A 104 14.63 32.26 -16.59
CA VAL A 104 14.00 32.08 -17.91
C VAL A 104 12.52 32.39 -17.82
N THR A 105 11.89 32.71 -18.94
CA THR A 105 10.43 32.89 -18.96
C THR A 105 9.72 31.55 -18.82
N GLU A 106 8.58 31.54 -18.14
CA GLU A 106 7.76 30.34 -18.00
C GLU A 106 7.36 29.74 -19.34
N ALA A 107 7.06 30.59 -20.35
CA ALA A 107 6.71 30.13 -21.69
C ALA A 107 7.88 29.37 -22.37
N ALA A 108 9.10 29.89 -22.27
CA ALA A 108 10.28 29.24 -22.85
C ALA A 108 10.57 27.91 -22.15
N LEU A 109 10.46 27.88 -20.81
CA LEU A 109 10.63 26.65 -20.02
C LEU A 109 9.60 25.59 -20.43
N ARG A 110 8.29 25.94 -20.43
CA ARG A 110 7.22 25.00 -20.81
C ARG A 110 7.36 24.48 -22.23
N ALA A 111 7.70 25.33 -23.19
CA ALA A 111 7.92 24.92 -24.57
C ALA A 111 9.03 23.88 -24.65
N ARG A 112 10.18 24.17 -24.04
CA ARG A 112 11.34 23.24 -24.10
C ARG A 112 11.07 21.92 -23.35
N LEU A 113 10.48 21.98 -22.17
CA LEU A 113 10.10 20.77 -21.42
C LEU A 113 9.10 19.91 -22.19
N GLY A 114 8.16 20.53 -22.92
CA GLY A 114 7.21 19.83 -23.77
C GLY A 114 7.89 19.05 -24.90
N GLU A 115 8.86 19.64 -25.59
CA GLU A 115 9.67 18.97 -26.61
C GLU A 115 10.44 17.78 -26.02
N LEU A 116 11.16 18.00 -24.91
CA LEU A 116 11.95 16.98 -24.24
C LEU A 116 11.08 15.82 -23.71
N GLU A 117 9.88 16.13 -23.22
CA GLU A 117 8.92 15.10 -22.79
C GLU A 117 8.42 14.28 -23.98
N LYS A 118 8.08 14.94 -25.09
CA LYS A 118 7.67 14.25 -26.33
C LYS A 118 8.74 13.30 -26.80
N ASP A 119 10.00 13.76 -26.93
CA ASP A 119 11.13 12.91 -27.34
C ASP A 119 11.27 11.68 -26.43
N CYS A 120 11.15 11.88 -25.11
CA CYS A 120 11.20 10.77 -24.17
C CYS A 120 10.01 9.82 -24.33
N ARG A 121 8.78 10.33 -24.55
CA ARG A 121 7.60 9.51 -24.80
C ARG A 121 7.71 8.67 -26.07
N ASP A 122 8.24 9.27 -27.13
CA ASP A 122 8.44 8.60 -28.42
C ASP A 122 9.51 7.49 -28.34
N SER A 123 10.38 7.52 -27.33
CA SER A 123 11.42 6.51 -27.09
C SER A 123 10.96 5.26 -26.34
N PHE A 124 9.71 5.21 -25.81
CA PHE A 124 9.18 3.99 -25.22
C PHE A 124 8.97 2.90 -26.30
N GLN A 125 9.43 1.68 -26.01
CA GLN A 125 9.37 0.58 -26.98
C GLN A 125 7.92 0.14 -27.26
N LYS A 126 7.21 -0.31 -26.23
CA LYS A 126 5.81 -0.74 -26.30
C LYS A 126 5.11 -0.40 -25.01
N LEU A 127 4.04 0.36 -25.12
CA LEU A 127 3.19 0.69 -23.99
C LEU A 127 1.94 -0.18 -24.02
N PRO A 128 1.51 -0.75 -22.87
CA PRO A 128 0.22 -1.42 -22.78
C PRO A 128 -0.91 -0.39 -22.89
N ASP A 129 -2.01 -0.77 -23.53
CA ASP A 129 -3.24 0.01 -23.42
C ASP A 129 -3.96 -0.33 -22.11
N LEU A 130 -3.93 0.61 -21.18
CA LEU A 130 -4.55 0.46 -19.86
C LEU A 130 -5.92 1.17 -19.76
N SER A 131 -6.47 1.67 -20.87
CA SER A 131 -7.74 2.43 -20.87
C SER A 131 -8.92 1.58 -20.37
N GLN A 132 -8.95 0.30 -20.72
CA GLN A 132 -10.01 -0.64 -20.37
C GLN A 132 -9.61 -1.61 -19.24
N ILE A 133 -8.41 -1.47 -18.69
CA ILE A 133 -7.82 -2.47 -17.78
C ILE A 133 -8.68 -2.75 -16.54
N ARG A 134 -9.30 -1.72 -15.96
CA ARG A 134 -10.15 -1.88 -14.78
C ARG A 134 -11.35 -2.79 -15.08
N THR A 135 -12.08 -2.49 -16.16
CA THR A 135 -13.26 -3.27 -16.58
C THR A 135 -12.85 -4.71 -16.94
N ALA A 136 -11.80 -4.87 -17.73
CA ALA A 136 -11.31 -6.19 -18.13
C ALA A 136 -10.89 -7.03 -16.93
N LEU A 137 -10.16 -6.47 -15.95
CA LEU A 137 -9.75 -7.19 -14.75
C LEU A 137 -10.91 -7.57 -13.83
N LEU A 138 -11.94 -6.72 -13.73
CA LEU A 138 -13.14 -7.05 -12.95
C LEU A 138 -13.94 -8.18 -13.63
N GLN A 139 -14.05 -8.16 -14.95
CA GLN A 139 -14.69 -9.25 -15.71
C GLN A 139 -13.83 -10.53 -15.68
N GLY A 140 -12.51 -10.39 -15.81
CA GLY A 140 -11.53 -11.46 -15.77
C GLY A 140 -11.08 -11.83 -14.36
N PHE A 141 -11.91 -11.62 -13.32
CA PHE A 141 -11.52 -11.94 -11.95
C PHE A 141 -11.13 -13.42 -11.78
N ASP A 142 -11.82 -14.33 -12.45
CA ASP A 142 -11.52 -15.77 -12.47
C ASP A 142 -10.88 -16.24 -13.80
N HIS A 143 -10.14 -15.34 -14.46
CA HIS A 143 -9.47 -15.63 -15.72
C HIS A 143 -8.41 -16.75 -15.55
N PRO A 144 -8.26 -17.68 -16.50
CA PRO A 144 -7.29 -18.78 -16.44
C PRO A 144 -5.83 -18.34 -16.26
N VAL A 145 -5.47 -17.14 -16.71
CA VAL A 145 -4.11 -16.58 -16.59
C VAL A 145 -3.56 -16.64 -15.16
N TRP A 146 -4.45 -16.55 -14.17
CA TRP A 146 -4.02 -16.61 -12.77
C TRP A 146 -3.45 -17.98 -12.39
N GLU A 147 -4.06 -19.04 -12.89
CA GLU A 147 -3.56 -20.42 -12.67
C GLU A 147 -2.34 -20.71 -13.55
N GLU A 148 -2.28 -20.15 -14.76
CA GLU A 148 -1.14 -20.29 -15.67
C GLU A 148 0.14 -19.68 -15.13
N ILE A 149 0.07 -18.52 -14.46
CA ILE A 149 1.23 -17.83 -13.86
C ILE A 149 1.67 -18.51 -12.56
N THR A 150 0.74 -19.12 -11.86
CA THR A 150 0.96 -19.66 -10.51
C THR A 150 2.11 -20.68 -10.41
N PRO A 151 2.32 -21.62 -11.33
CA PRO A 151 3.46 -22.54 -11.29
C PRO A 151 4.81 -21.84 -11.34
N THR A 152 4.95 -20.79 -12.13
CA THR A 152 6.20 -20.04 -12.31
C THR A 152 6.52 -19.09 -11.16
N CYS A 153 5.49 -18.54 -10.50
CA CYS A 153 5.67 -17.63 -9.37
C CYS A 153 6.19 -18.34 -8.13
N ILE A 154 7.41 -18.11 -7.71
CA ILE A 154 8.01 -18.69 -6.50
C ILE A 154 7.65 -17.92 -5.21
N ARG A 155 6.85 -16.87 -5.29
CA ARG A 155 6.44 -16.01 -4.15
C ARG A 155 7.62 -15.40 -3.39
N CYS A 156 8.70 -15.06 -4.07
CA CYS A 156 9.91 -14.47 -3.47
C CYS A 156 9.73 -13.05 -2.92
N THR A 157 8.55 -12.44 -3.12
CA THR A 157 8.21 -11.07 -2.70
C THR A 157 9.00 -9.94 -3.39
N GLY A 158 9.97 -10.23 -4.25
CA GLY A 158 10.77 -9.24 -4.93
C GLY A 158 9.94 -8.12 -5.60
N CYS A 159 8.86 -8.49 -6.29
CA CYS A 159 7.94 -7.56 -6.95
C CYS A 159 7.22 -6.58 -5.99
N THR A 160 7.00 -6.94 -4.73
CA THR A 160 6.40 -6.07 -3.71
C THR A 160 7.46 -5.30 -2.93
N ALA A 161 8.66 -5.88 -2.78
CA ALA A 161 9.78 -5.23 -2.10
C ALA A 161 10.25 -3.98 -2.83
N VAL A 162 10.37 -4.05 -4.18
CA VAL A 162 10.83 -2.92 -5.01
C VAL A 162 9.70 -1.97 -5.42
N CYS A 163 8.44 -2.32 -5.16
CA CYS A 163 7.31 -1.50 -5.58
C CYS A 163 7.15 -0.29 -4.65
N PRO A 164 7.20 0.95 -5.20
CA PRO A 164 7.11 2.15 -4.39
C PRO A 164 5.70 2.41 -3.84
N THR A 165 4.67 1.77 -4.41
CA THR A 165 3.27 1.90 -3.96
C THR A 165 2.79 0.70 -3.13
N CYS A 166 3.66 -0.23 -2.73
CA CYS A 166 3.28 -1.32 -1.83
C CYS A 166 3.35 -0.89 -0.37
N THR A 167 2.21 -0.86 0.30
CA THR A 167 2.01 -0.36 1.67
C THR A 167 1.75 -1.46 2.70
N CYS A 168 1.82 -2.74 2.30
CA CYS A 168 1.60 -3.86 3.22
C CYS A 168 2.61 -3.85 4.37
N PHE A 169 2.15 -3.99 5.59
CA PHE A 169 2.98 -4.06 6.79
C PHE A 169 2.37 -5.04 7.81
N GLN A 170 3.18 -5.43 8.77
CA GLN A 170 2.77 -6.15 9.96
C GLN A 170 3.36 -5.49 11.21
N PHE A 171 2.76 -5.76 12.36
CA PHE A 171 3.33 -5.38 13.64
C PHE A 171 4.05 -6.57 14.26
N ASN A 172 5.26 -6.31 14.74
CA ASN A 172 6.01 -7.24 15.56
C ASN A 172 6.10 -6.68 16.99
N GLU A 173 5.91 -7.57 17.95
CA GLU A 173 6.13 -7.27 19.36
C GLU A 173 7.54 -7.73 19.74
N GLU A 174 8.37 -6.80 20.20
CA GLU A 174 9.72 -7.07 20.66
C GLU A 174 9.77 -6.89 22.17
N ARG A 175 10.01 -7.96 22.90
CA ARG A 175 10.24 -7.88 24.34
C ARG A 175 11.64 -7.34 24.59
N LEU A 176 11.75 -6.25 25.35
CA LEU A 176 13.02 -5.62 25.71
C LEU A 176 13.54 -6.17 27.05
N ASP A 177 12.63 -6.34 28.01
CA ASP A 177 12.92 -6.91 29.34
C ASP A 177 11.67 -7.58 29.94
N ALA A 178 11.69 -7.86 31.26
CA ALA A 178 10.57 -8.51 31.95
C ALA A 178 9.32 -7.62 32.06
N GLN A 179 9.45 -6.29 31.94
CA GLN A 179 8.40 -5.31 32.19
C GLN A 179 8.15 -4.37 31.00
N SER A 180 8.99 -4.40 29.97
CA SER A 180 8.88 -3.53 28.84
C SER A 180 8.98 -4.28 27.50
N GLY A 181 8.30 -3.73 26.49
CA GLY A 181 8.34 -4.18 25.11
C GLY A 181 8.11 -3.03 24.16
N ARG A 182 8.38 -3.25 22.91
CA ARG A 182 8.05 -2.29 21.86
C ARG A 182 7.30 -2.97 20.74
N ARG A 183 6.34 -2.24 20.18
CA ARG A 183 5.66 -2.62 18.94
C ARG A 183 6.36 -1.96 17.78
N VAL A 184 6.77 -2.76 16.80
CA VAL A 184 7.49 -2.31 15.61
C VAL A 184 6.67 -2.63 14.38
N ARG A 185 6.43 -1.63 13.54
CA ARG A 185 5.84 -1.83 12.22
C ARG A 185 6.93 -2.17 11.22
N VAL A 186 6.82 -3.33 10.60
CA VAL A 186 7.77 -3.81 9.58
C VAL A 186 7.05 -4.02 8.24
N LYS A 187 7.77 -3.81 7.14
CA LYS A 187 7.22 -4.05 5.80
C LYS A 187 6.87 -5.54 5.65
N ASP A 188 5.70 -5.81 5.11
CA ASP A 188 5.24 -7.16 4.76
C ASP A 188 4.86 -7.21 3.28
N SER A 189 4.36 -8.34 2.84
CA SER A 189 3.97 -8.55 1.45
C SER A 189 2.69 -9.37 1.35
N CYS A 190 1.74 -8.91 0.53
CA CYS A 190 0.56 -9.68 0.18
C CYS A 190 0.88 -11.02 -0.50
N GLN A 191 2.15 -11.27 -0.85
CA GLN A 191 2.61 -12.52 -1.46
C GLN A 191 3.08 -13.54 -0.41
N THR A 192 3.32 -13.15 0.84
CA THR A 192 3.71 -14.09 1.90
C THR A 192 2.53 -14.93 2.36
N ALA A 193 2.79 -16.16 2.76
CA ALA A 193 1.76 -17.04 3.32
C ALA A 193 1.23 -16.51 4.66
N GLY A 194 2.08 -15.80 5.42
CA GLY A 194 1.73 -15.24 6.72
C GLY A 194 0.75 -14.07 6.64
N PHE A 195 0.76 -13.29 5.55
CA PHE A 195 0.00 -12.05 5.43
C PHE A 195 -1.52 -12.21 5.60
N THR A 196 -2.07 -13.33 5.12
CA THR A 196 -3.51 -13.64 5.23
C THR A 196 -3.79 -14.86 6.09
N ARG A 197 -2.81 -15.29 6.89
CA ARG A 197 -2.98 -16.40 7.81
C ARG A 197 -3.92 -16.01 8.93
N ASN A 198 -4.94 -16.82 9.18
CA ASN A 198 -5.86 -16.62 10.30
C ASN A 198 -5.33 -17.26 11.59
N ALA A 199 -6.05 -17.05 12.70
CA ALA A 199 -5.69 -17.57 14.02
C ALA A 199 -5.50 -19.11 14.07
N GLY A 200 -6.17 -19.85 13.20
CA GLY A 200 -6.03 -21.30 13.05
C GLY A 200 -4.82 -21.74 12.22
N TRP A 201 -3.88 -20.86 11.93
CA TRP A 201 -2.71 -21.09 11.06
C TRP A 201 -3.06 -21.46 9.61
N HIS A 202 -4.33 -21.39 9.26
CA HIS A 202 -4.81 -21.61 7.91
C HIS A 202 -4.65 -20.34 7.07
N ASN A 203 -4.14 -20.49 5.87
CA ASN A 203 -4.15 -19.41 4.89
C ASN A 203 -5.30 -19.65 3.89
N PRO A 204 -6.39 -18.87 3.94
CA PRO A 204 -7.54 -19.05 3.06
C PRO A 204 -7.24 -18.71 1.60
N ARG A 205 -6.11 -18.04 1.34
CA ARG A 205 -5.74 -17.58 0.01
C ARG A 205 -4.87 -18.60 -0.72
N SER A 206 -5.33 -19.07 -1.90
CA SER A 206 -4.51 -19.86 -2.82
C SER A 206 -3.33 -19.05 -3.35
N LYS A 207 -2.37 -19.72 -3.97
CA LYS A 207 -1.23 -19.07 -4.63
C LYS A 207 -1.69 -18.19 -5.79
N ALA A 208 -2.62 -18.68 -6.62
CA ALA A 208 -3.23 -17.92 -7.72
C ALA A 208 -3.97 -16.68 -7.21
N ALA A 209 -4.77 -16.82 -6.16
CA ALA A 209 -5.45 -15.70 -5.53
C ALA A 209 -4.49 -14.64 -4.98
N ALA A 210 -3.30 -15.02 -4.49
CA ALA A 210 -2.30 -14.06 -4.04
C ALA A 210 -1.67 -13.28 -5.22
N VAL A 211 -1.37 -13.96 -6.34
CA VAL A 211 -0.86 -13.31 -7.57
C VAL A 211 -1.92 -12.37 -8.14
N ARG A 212 -3.15 -12.85 -8.29
CA ARG A 212 -4.30 -12.04 -8.74
C ARG A 212 -4.48 -10.79 -7.88
N HIS A 213 -4.50 -10.96 -6.56
CA HIS A 213 -4.69 -9.84 -5.64
C HIS A 213 -3.67 -8.73 -5.87
N ARG A 214 -2.40 -9.07 -6.07
CA ARG A 214 -1.37 -8.05 -6.33
C ARG A 214 -1.66 -7.26 -7.60
N ILE A 215 -2.09 -7.92 -8.67
CA ILE A 215 -2.40 -7.25 -9.94
C ILE A 215 -3.66 -6.39 -9.79
N MET A 216 -4.71 -6.94 -9.19
CA MET A 216 -5.95 -6.21 -8.88
C MET A 216 -5.69 -5.00 -8.00
N ASP A 217 -4.86 -5.12 -6.96
CA ASP A 217 -4.51 -4.01 -6.08
C ASP A 217 -3.88 -2.85 -6.86
N LYS A 218 -2.94 -3.15 -7.77
CA LYS A 218 -2.22 -2.13 -8.55
C LYS A 218 -3.04 -1.49 -9.66
N LEU A 219 -3.95 -2.21 -10.28
CA LEU A 219 -4.65 -1.75 -11.48
C LEU A 219 -6.14 -1.46 -11.26
N VAL A 220 -6.70 -1.87 -10.10
CA VAL A 220 -8.13 -1.69 -9.77
C VAL A 220 -8.31 -1.08 -8.38
N TYR A 221 -7.99 -1.80 -7.30
CA TYR A 221 -8.44 -1.45 -5.95
C TYR A 221 -7.90 -0.12 -5.44
N ILE A 222 -6.63 0.19 -5.68
CA ILE A 222 -6.05 1.48 -5.29
C ILE A 222 -6.74 2.62 -6.05
N GLN A 223 -7.01 2.44 -7.35
CA GLN A 223 -7.69 3.45 -8.14
C GLN A 223 -9.13 3.68 -7.64
N ASP A 224 -9.84 2.61 -7.29
CA ASP A 224 -11.21 2.72 -6.78
C ASP A 224 -11.26 3.40 -5.41
N ARG A 225 -10.22 3.20 -4.59
CA ARG A 225 -10.16 3.77 -3.24
C ARG A 225 -9.67 5.20 -3.19
N PHE A 226 -8.65 5.56 -3.98
CA PHE A 226 -7.93 6.82 -3.88
C PHE A 226 -8.06 7.71 -5.12
N GLY A 227 -8.72 7.24 -6.19
CA GLY A 227 -8.79 7.95 -7.47
C GLY A 227 -7.45 8.03 -8.22
N LYS A 228 -6.39 7.44 -7.68
CA LYS A 228 -5.03 7.46 -8.25
C LYS A 228 -4.60 6.07 -8.72
N LYS A 229 -3.69 6.03 -9.69
CA LYS A 229 -3.13 4.76 -10.17
C LYS A 229 -2.29 4.06 -9.08
N GLY A 230 -2.60 2.81 -8.78
CA GLY A 230 -1.81 2.00 -7.86
C GLY A 230 -0.51 1.48 -8.47
N CYS A 231 -0.43 1.46 -9.79
CA CYS A 231 0.79 1.16 -10.53
C CYS A 231 1.34 2.43 -11.18
N VAL A 232 2.58 2.78 -10.87
CA VAL A 232 3.29 3.93 -11.45
C VAL A 232 4.13 3.57 -12.69
N GLY A 233 3.98 2.39 -13.25
CA GLY A 233 4.63 1.98 -14.50
C GLY A 233 6.17 2.00 -14.48
N CYS A 234 6.80 1.92 -13.31
CA CYS A 234 8.25 2.02 -13.16
C CYS A 234 9.04 0.79 -13.66
N GLY A 235 8.38 -0.34 -13.91
CA GLY A 235 8.99 -1.57 -14.44
C GLY A 235 9.82 -2.40 -13.47
N ARG A 236 10.19 -1.90 -12.28
CA ARG A 236 11.08 -2.59 -11.33
C ARG A 236 10.63 -4.00 -10.97
N CYS A 237 9.31 -4.22 -10.86
CA CYS A 237 8.77 -5.53 -10.54
C CYS A 237 8.94 -6.55 -11.66
N ILE A 238 9.12 -6.09 -12.89
CA ILE A 238 9.43 -6.92 -14.06
C ILE A 238 10.91 -7.30 -14.01
N ASP A 239 11.77 -6.30 -13.82
CA ASP A 239 13.22 -6.47 -13.81
C ASP A 239 13.72 -7.38 -12.69
N VAL A 240 13.08 -7.31 -11.50
CA VAL A 240 13.47 -8.12 -10.33
C VAL A 240 12.89 -9.53 -10.34
N CYS A 241 11.94 -9.83 -11.23
CA CYS A 241 11.24 -11.11 -11.21
C CYS A 241 12.09 -12.26 -11.79
N PRO A 242 12.55 -13.22 -10.99
CA PRO A 242 13.36 -14.33 -11.52
C PRO A 242 12.56 -15.26 -12.44
N ALA A 243 11.21 -15.20 -12.36
CA ALA A 243 10.30 -15.99 -13.20
C ALA A 243 9.84 -15.23 -14.46
N GLY A 244 10.33 -14.00 -14.70
CA GLY A 244 9.97 -13.20 -15.86
C GLY A 244 8.50 -12.77 -15.92
N ILE A 245 7.79 -12.71 -14.80
CA ILE A 245 6.38 -12.32 -14.76
C ILE A 245 6.27 -10.82 -15.03
N ASP A 246 5.59 -10.48 -16.12
CA ASP A 246 5.38 -9.11 -16.58
C ASP A 246 3.92 -8.67 -16.43
N ILE A 247 3.68 -7.68 -15.58
CA ILE A 247 2.34 -7.12 -15.33
C ILE A 247 1.70 -6.54 -16.61
N ARG A 248 2.52 -6.07 -17.59
CA ARG A 248 2.04 -5.54 -18.86
C ARG A 248 1.43 -6.64 -19.71
N GLN A 249 2.12 -7.80 -19.81
CA GLN A 249 1.63 -8.98 -20.55
C GLN A 249 0.34 -9.52 -19.93
N ILE A 250 0.27 -9.57 -18.59
CA ILE A 250 -0.95 -9.99 -17.90
C ILE A 250 -2.11 -9.04 -18.25
N ALA A 251 -1.86 -7.73 -18.19
CA ALA A 251 -2.85 -6.72 -18.55
C ALA A 251 -3.32 -6.88 -20.00
N ASP A 252 -2.39 -7.01 -20.94
CA ASP A 252 -2.69 -7.20 -22.38
C ASP A 252 -3.51 -8.47 -22.59
N THR A 253 -3.18 -9.59 -21.93
CA THR A 253 -3.91 -10.86 -22.03
C THR A 253 -5.35 -10.68 -21.56
N VAL A 254 -5.54 -10.14 -20.35
CA VAL A 254 -6.88 -10.00 -19.78
C VAL A 254 -7.73 -9.01 -20.58
N VAL A 255 -7.16 -7.90 -21.05
CA VAL A 255 -7.89 -6.93 -21.89
C VAL A 255 -8.32 -7.56 -23.21
N LYS A 256 -7.47 -8.40 -23.82
CA LYS A 256 -7.78 -9.08 -25.07
C LYS A 256 -8.91 -10.11 -24.91
N ASP A 257 -8.88 -10.87 -23.82
CA ASP A 257 -9.79 -12.00 -23.61
C ASP A 257 -11.10 -11.59 -22.91
N CYS A 258 -11.11 -10.44 -22.24
CA CYS A 258 -12.28 -9.86 -21.58
C CYS A 258 -12.56 -8.44 -22.11
N PRO A 259 -12.95 -8.29 -23.40
CA PRO A 259 -13.28 -6.98 -23.95
C PRO A 259 -14.53 -6.39 -23.27
N PRO A 260 -14.63 -5.06 -23.18
CA PRO A 260 -15.71 -4.37 -22.47
C PRO A 260 -17.13 -4.62 -23.02
N GLU A 261 -17.26 -5.09 -24.24
CA GLU A 261 -18.52 -5.37 -24.92
C GLU A 261 -18.99 -6.80 -24.64
N GLY A 262 -19.80 -6.96 -23.62
CA GLY A 262 -20.51 -8.20 -23.38
C GLY A 262 -21.14 -8.22 -22.01
N GLN A 263 -22.41 -7.92 -21.96
CA GLN A 263 -23.37 -7.98 -20.88
C GLN A 263 -23.11 -9.09 -19.84
N ARG A 264 -22.10 -8.97 -19.03
CA ARG A 264 -22.13 -9.58 -17.71
C ARG A 264 -22.35 -8.43 -16.73
N LYS A 265 -23.51 -8.44 -16.06
CA LYS A 265 -23.78 -7.53 -14.94
C LYS A 265 -22.55 -7.52 -14.03
N PRO A 266 -22.00 -6.34 -13.71
CA PRO A 266 -21.02 -6.25 -12.62
C PRO A 266 -21.64 -6.95 -11.43
N MET A 267 -20.97 -7.93 -10.84
CA MET A 267 -21.33 -8.33 -9.50
C MET A 267 -21.26 -7.05 -8.65
N PRO A 268 -22.35 -6.65 -8.02
CA PRO A 268 -22.31 -5.51 -7.13
C PRO A 268 -21.36 -5.91 -6.00
N VAL A 269 -20.14 -5.42 -6.05
CA VAL A 269 -19.38 -5.22 -4.83
C VAL A 269 -20.12 -4.07 -4.16
N SER A 270 -21.17 -4.40 -3.43
CA SER A 270 -21.72 -3.50 -2.45
C SER A 270 -20.65 -3.37 -1.38
N ILE A 271 -19.73 -2.44 -1.60
CA ILE A 271 -19.06 -1.81 -0.46
C ILE A 271 -20.22 -1.13 0.24
N PRO A 272 -20.62 -1.57 1.44
CA PRO A 272 -21.63 -0.84 2.18
C PRO A 272 -21.16 0.61 2.19
N GLU A 273 -22.02 1.54 1.77
CA GLU A 273 -21.76 2.96 2.02
C GLU A 273 -21.32 3.01 3.47
N ARG A 274 -20.04 3.33 3.67
CA ARG A 274 -19.54 3.54 5.02
C ARG A 274 -20.37 4.72 5.53
N ALA A 275 -21.33 4.40 6.39
CA ALA A 275 -21.83 5.42 7.28
C ALA A 275 -20.57 6.13 7.79
N SER A 276 -20.53 7.46 7.63
CA SER A 276 -19.44 8.29 8.14
C SER A 276 -19.53 8.33 9.67
N THR A 277 -19.40 7.17 10.28
CA THR A 277 -19.17 7.08 11.70
C THR A 277 -17.75 7.53 11.91
N ARG A 278 -17.58 8.71 12.49
CA ARG A 278 -16.33 9.10 13.11
C ARG A 278 -15.91 7.93 13.98
N ILE A 279 -14.88 7.21 13.53
CA ILE A 279 -14.30 6.13 14.34
C ILE A 279 -13.69 6.86 15.53
N ASP A 280 -14.20 6.53 16.72
CA ASP A 280 -13.64 7.04 17.96
C ASP A 280 -12.15 6.67 17.99
N PRO A 281 -11.24 7.65 18.13
CA PRO A 281 -9.81 7.35 18.26
C PRO A 281 -9.51 6.38 19.40
N GLN A 282 -10.41 6.26 20.37
CA GLN A 282 -10.30 5.30 21.47
C GLN A 282 -10.65 3.86 21.06
N LEU A 283 -11.24 3.64 19.89
CA LEU A 283 -11.61 2.29 19.43
C LEU A 283 -10.42 1.31 19.36
N PHE A 284 -9.23 1.82 19.18
CA PHE A 284 -7.98 1.04 19.14
C PHE A 284 -7.17 1.10 20.43
N THR A 285 -7.69 1.73 21.47
CA THR A 285 -7.03 1.74 22.79
C THR A 285 -7.36 0.43 23.51
N PRO A 286 -6.37 -0.39 23.87
CA PRO A 286 -6.61 -1.61 24.61
C PRO A 286 -7.21 -1.29 25.98
N TYR A 287 -8.30 -1.95 26.32
CA TYR A 287 -8.90 -1.86 27.64
C TYR A 287 -8.36 -2.97 28.52
N PRO A 288 -7.88 -2.66 29.73
CA PRO A 288 -7.35 -3.67 30.64
C PRO A 288 -8.46 -4.65 31.07
N ALA A 289 -8.12 -5.92 31.05
CA ALA A 289 -8.98 -7.00 31.51
C ALA A 289 -8.18 -7.94 32.43
N ARG A 290 -8.88 -8.60 33.35
CA ARG A 290 -8.28 -9.53 34.32
C ARG A 290 -8.73 -10.95 34.04
N ILE A 291 -7.82 -11.89 33.97
CA ILE A 291 -8.14 -13.31 33.98
C ILE A 291 -8.65 -13.67 35.40
N VAL A 292 -9.89 -14.11 35.49
CA VAL A 292 -10.54 -14.47 36.77
C VAL A 292 -10.56 -15.96 37.01
N ALA A 293 -10.54 -16.78 35.93
CA ALA A 293 -10.44 -18.24 36.02
C ALA A 293 -9.76 -18.81 34.79
N ILE A 294 -9.14 -19.99 34.95
CA ILE A 294 -8.55 -20.79 33.89
C ILE A 294 -9.01 -22.22 34.07
N HIS A 295 -9.54 -22.82 33.03
CA HIS A 295 -10.02 -24.23 33.04
C HIS A 295 -9.32 -25.01 31.94
N ASP A 296 -8.84 -26.20 32.23
CA ASP A 296 -8.35 -27.12 31.21
C ASP A 296 -9.55 -27.93 30.66
N GLU A 297 -9.98 -27.60 29.43
CA GLU A 297 -11.10 -28.25 28.77
C GLU A 297 -10.68 -29.61 28.18
N THR A 298 -9.48 -29.65 27.61
CA THR A 298 -8.83 -30.86 27.11
C THR A 298 -7.32 -30.79 27.42
N PRO A 299 -6.54 -31.86 27.22
CA PRO A 299 -5.10 -31.81 27.41
C PRO A 299 -4.38 -30.69 26.64
N ASP A 300 -4.96 -30.27 25.51
CA ASP A 300 -4.38 -29.28 24.59
C ASP A 300 -5.21 -27.99 24.44
N ILE A 301 -6.38 -27.89 25.14
CA ILE A 301 -7.23 -26.69 25.10
C ILE A 301 -7.45 -26.14 26.50
N ARG A 302 -7.27 -24.84 26.64
CA ARG A 302 -7.48 -24.11 27.87
C ARG A 302 -8.52 -23.00 27.68
N ARG A 303 -9.52 -22.95 28.55
CA ARG A 303 -10.54 -21.91 28.60
C ARG A 303 -10.14 -20.86 29.62
N TYR A 304 -10.18 -19.61 29.21
CA TYR A 304 -9.95 -18.45 30.04
C TYR A 304 -11.25 -17.71 30.27
N VAL A 305 -11.54 -17.39 31.54
CA VAL A 305 -12.60 -16.50 31.93
C VAL A 305 -11.97 -15.15 32.27
N VAL A 306 -12.41 -14.11 31.61
CA VAL A 306 -11.81 -12.78 31.69
C VAL A 306 -12.89 -11.77 32.05
N ARG A 307 -12.55 -10.79 32.90
CA ARG A 307 -13.43 -9.69 33.30
C ARG A 307 -12.82 -8.38 32.83
N TYR A 308 -13.64 -7.53 32.20
CA TYR A 308 -13.27 -6.14 31.95
C TYR A 308 -13.05 -5.37 33.24
N MET A 309 -12.04 -4.52 33.27
CA MET A 309 -11.80 -3.59 34.39
C MET A 309 -12.73 -2.36 34.30
N ASP A 310 -13.31 -2.09 33.13
CA ASP A 310 -14.31 -1.04 32.90
C ASP A 310 -15.69 -1.69 32.71
N GLU A 311 -16.58 -1.51 33.67
CA GLU A 311 -17.92 -2.10 33.67
C GLU A 311 -18.81 -1.65 32.49
N ARG A 312 -18.53 -0.46 31.91
CA ARG A 312 -19.27 0.06 30.74
C ARG A 312 -19.07 -0.80 29.51
N LEU A 313 -18.00 -1.58 29.43
CA LEU A 313 -17.73 -2.50 28.33
C LEU A 313 -18.47 -3.82 28.45
N ALA A 314 -18.97 -4.15 29.63
CA ALA A 314 -19.71 -5.38 29.87
C ALA A 314 -20.96 -5.54 28.98
N GLU A 315 -21.53 -4.41 28.56
CA GLU A 315 -22.71 -4.39 27.70
C GLU A 315 -22.41 -4.49 26.21
N THR A 316 -21.14 -4.33 25.82
CA THR A 316 -20.74 -4.21 24.41
C THR A 316 -20.63 -5.57 23.72
N PHE A 317 -20.33 -6.64 24.47
CA PHE A 317 -20.09 -7.98 23.95
C PHE A 317 -21.09 -8.98 24.50
N ARG A 318 -22.25 -9.10 23.86
CA ARG A 318 -23.34 -9.98 24.33
C ARG A 318 -23.75 -11.07 23.33
N LEU A 319 -23.27 -10.99 22.08
CA LEU A 319 -23.74 -11.87 21.03
C LEU A 319 -22.69 -12.91 20.66
N THR A 320 -23.12 -14.16 20.57
CA THR A 320 -22.28 -15.22 19.98
C THR A 320 -21.86 -14.84 18.56
N GLY A 321 -20.59 -15.06 18.22
CA GLY A 321 -20.04 -14.71 16.93
C GLY A 321 -19.41 -13.32 16.85
N GLN A 322 -19.56 -12.47 17.86
CA GLN A 322 -18.71 -11.29 17.98
C GLN A 322 -17.28 -11.72 18.22
N PHE A 323 -16.33 -10.90 17.77
CA PHE A 323 -14.91 -11.13 18.02
C PHE A 323 -14.29 -9.91 18.70
N PHE A 324 -13.21 -10.12 19.40
CA PHE A 324 -12.42 -9.08 20.06
C PHE A 324 -10.93 -9.39 19.87
N MET A 325 -10.12 -8.37 19.98
CA MET A 325 -8.68 -8.51 19.93
C MET A 325 -8.13 -8.66 21.36
N VAL A 326 -7.47 -9.77 21.62
CA VAL A 326 -6.73 -9.95 22.88
C VAL A 326 -5.29 -9.58 22.65
N THR A 327 -4.84 -8.54 23.35
CA THR A 327 -3.45 -8.07 23.33
C THR A 327 -2.76 -8.50 24.61
N VAL A 328 -1.67 -9.27 24.49
CA VAL A 328 -0.77 -9.57 25.60
C VAL A 328 0.55 -8.85 25.34
N PHE A 329 0.84 -7.85 26.17
CA PHE A 329 2.04 -7.03 25.98
C PHE A 329 3.32 -7.86 25.98
N GLY A 330 4.14 -7.66 24.95
CA GLY A 330 5.38 -8.42 24.72
C GLY A 330 5.17 -9.82 24.15
N VAL A 331 3.93 -10.23 23.85
CA VAL A 331 3.61 -11.54 23.26
C VAL A 331 2.93 -11.38 21.89
N GLY A 332 1.93 -10.51 21.78
CA GLY A 332 1.23 -10.25 20.53
C GLY A 332 -0.26 -10.01 20.71
N GLU A 333 -0.96 -10.00 19.60
CA GLU A 333 -2.38 -9.75 19.52
C GLU A 333 -3.06 -10.81 18.66
N VAL A 334 -4.23 -11.29 19.11
CA VAL A 334 -5.00 -12.32 18.42
C VAL A 334 -6.49 -11.98 18.45
N ALA A 335 -7.16 -12.17 17.31
CA ALA A 335 -8.60 -12.09 17.24
C ALA A 335 -9.22 -13.38 17.76
N LEU A 336 -10.10 -13.27 18.74
CA LEU A 336 -10.84 -14.38 19.32
C LEU A 336 -12.34 -14.13 19.21
N SER A 337 -13.09 -15.15 18.81
CA SER A 337 -14.55 -15.09 18.79
C SER A 337 -15.12 -15.49 20.17
N ILE A 338 -16.26 -14.90 20.52
CA ILE A 338 -17.03 -15.27 21.71
C ILE A 338 -17.78 -16.57 21.39
N PRO A 339 -17.44 -17.70 22.00
CA PRO A 339 -18.03 -18.98 21.68
C PRO A 339 -19.44 -19.16 22.27
N PHE A 340 -19.78 -18.42 23.33
CA PHE A 340 -21.06 -18.54 24.05
C PHE A 340 -21.72 -17.18 24.19
N GLY A 341 -23.03 -17.09 23.86
CA GLY A 341 -23.88 -15.95 24.18
C GLY A 341 -24.30 -15.95 25.63
N ASP A 342 -24.83 -14.82 26.11
CA ASP A 342 -25.31 -14.60 27.49
C ASP A 342 -24.27 -14.75 28.58
N GLN A 343 -23.28 -13.85 28.54
CA GLN A 343 -22.36 -13.72 29.66
C GLN A 343 -22.84 -12.63 30.60
N HIS A 344 -23.12 -13.03 31.83
CA HIS A 344 -23.52 -12.13 32.90
C HIS A 344 -22.28 -11.54 33.62
N ASP A 345 -22.44 -10.34 34.17
CA ASP A 345 -21.47 -9.67 35.06
C ASP A 345 -20.16 -9.19 34.44
N GLY A 346 -20.14 -8.79 33.15
CA GLY A 346 -18.96 -8.20 32.52
C GLY A 346 -17.81 -9.18 32.35
N GLN A 347 -18.09 -10.47 32.34
CA GLN A 347 -17.13 -11.52 32.04
C GLN A 347 -17.35 -12.03 30.62
N PHE A 348 -16.29 -12.49 29.99
CA PHE A 348 -16.32 -13.21 28.72
C PHE A 348 -15.31 -14.36 28.75
N GLU A 349 -15.55 -15.34 27.91
CA GLU A 349 -14.76 -16.56 27.87
C GLU A 349 -14.19 -16.77 26.47
N PHE A 350 -13.01 -17.38 26.42
CA PHE A 350 -12.42 -17.85 25.17
C PHE A 350 -11.54 -19.06 25.40
N CYS A 351 -11.37 -19.87 24.36
CA CYS A 351 -10.52 -21.04 24.39
C CYS A 351 -9.26 -20.82 23.55
N VAL A 352 -8.13 -21.27 24.07
CA VAL A 352 -6.85 -21.21 23.39
C VAL A 352 -6.22 -22.61 23.42
N LYS A 353 -5.62 -23.02 22.30
CA LYS A 353 -4.79 -24.21 22.25
C LYS A 353 -3.47 -23.92 22.97
N LYS A 354 -3.06 -24.87 23.83
CA LYS A 354 -1.78 -24.82 24.55
C LYS A 354 -0.57 -24.91 23.65
#